data_14415349aed82dc44d81c7d44f66eb3f
#
_entry.id   14415349aed82dc44d81c7d44f66eb3f
#
_cell.length_a   1.000
_cell.length_b   1.000
_cell.length_c   1.000
_cell.angle_alpha   90.00
_cell.angle_beta   90.00
_cell.angle_gamma   90.00
#
_symmetry.space_group_name_H-M   'P 1'
#
loop_
_entity.id
_entity.type
_entity.pdbx_description
1 polymer ?
#
loop_
_entity_poly.entity_id
_entity_poly.type
_entity_poly.pdbx_seq_one_letter_code
_entity_poly.pdbx_strand_id
1 'polypeptide(L)'
;MAKDDYDYLVFKILTYLYVCFRRRGHFETTTFLKKVISPEVSEDYLVDVLRFMVREGLIEGLAFVNAWGNDYALANDYADMSITPQGIRYLLDNDKMRQLKNTVLAGAPGAIFDLVKLAF
;
A
#
# COMPACT_ATOMS: atom_id res chain seq x y z
N MET A 1 17.42 6.21 -5.30
CA MET A 1 16.23 6.12 -4.47
C MET A 1 16.60 5.78 -3.06
N ALA A 2 15.93 6.38 -2.13
CA ALA A 2 16.17 6.05 -0.75
C ALA A 2 15.76 4.59 -0.50
N LYS A 3 16.52 3.90 0.34
CA LYS A 3 16.18 2.53 0.71
C LYS A 3 14.83 2.45 1.46
N ASP A 4 14.31 3.58 1.89
CA ASP A 4 13.03 3.66 2.60
C ASP A 4 11.83 3.69 1.65
N ASP A 5 12.05 3.76 0.35
CA ASP A 5 10.97 3.81 -0.63
C ASP A 5 10.05 2.61 -0.55
N TYR A 6 10.62 1.43 -0.42
CA TYR A 6 9.82 0.21 -0.29
C TYR A 6 8.93 0.27 0.95
N ASP A 7 9.51 0.59 2.09
CA ASP A 7 8.75 0.65 3.34
C ASP A 7 7.69 1.75 3.30
N TYR A 8 8.02 2.89 2.71
CA TYR A 8 7.06 3.97 2.59
C TYR A 8 5.90 3.57 1.69
N LEU A 9 6.19 2.88 0.60
CA LEU A 9 5.14 2.41 -0.30
C LEU A 9 4.25 1.38 0.38
N VAL A 10 4.84 0.43 1.12
CA VAL A 10 4.09 -0.53 1.91
C VAL A 10 3.20 0.19 2.92
N PHE A 11 3.75 1.19 3.61
CA PHE A 11 3.00 1.97 4.58
C PHE A 11 1.78 2.65 3.93
N LYS A 12 1.97 3.29 2.77
CA LYS A 12 0.89 3.98 2.09
C LYS A 12 -0.21 3.02 1.66
N ILE A 13 0.18 1.88 1.10
CA ILE A 13 -0.77 0.87 0.65
C ILE A 13 -1.59 0.34 1.84
N LEU A 14 -0.89 -0.07 2.91
CA LEU A 14 -1.57 -0.61 4.08
C LEU A 14 -2.49 0.43 4.74
N THR A 15 -2.05 1.68 4.80
CA THR A 15 -2.87 2.75 5.38
C THR A 15 -4.15 2.95 4.58
N TYR A 16 -4.04 2.98 3.26
CA TYR A 16 -5.23 3.13 2.41
C TYR A 16 -6.19 1.95 2.56
N LEU A 17 -5.66 0.73 2.56
CA LEU A 17 -6.47 -0.46 2.73
C LEU A 17 -7.11 -0.52 4.13
N TYR A 18 -6.40 -0.01 5.13
CA TYR A 18 -6.94 0.03 6.49
C TYR A 18 -8.11 1.03 6.58
N VAL A 19 -8.00 2.18 5.90
CA VAL A 19 -9.13 3.12 5.81
C VAL A 19 -10.33 2.43 5.19
N CYS A 20 -10.13 1.68 4.11
CA CYS A 20 -11.20 0.94 3.45
C CYS A 20 -11.78 -0.15 4.37
N PHE A 21 -10.92 -0.86 5.08
CA PHE A 21 -11.34 -1.89 6.02
C PHE A 21 -12.22 -1.31 7.12
N ARG A 22 -11.85 -0.15 7.64
CA ARG A 22 -12.60 0.53 8.69
C ARG A 22 -13.84 1.25 8.14
N ARG A 23 -14.09 1.12 6.85
CA ARG A 23 -15.23 1.72 6.16
C ARG A 23 -15.26 3.25 6.28
N ARG A 24 -14.10 3.86 6.33
CA ARG A 24 -13.95 5.32 6.34
C ARG A 24 -13.66 5.88 4.96
N GLY A 25 -13.66 5.01 3.96
CA GLY A 25 -13.48 5.35 2.56
C GLY A 25 -13.73 4.11 1.73
N HIS A 26 -13.82 4.32 0.42
CA HIS A 26 -13.98 3.24 -0.56
C HIS A 26 -12.75 3.17 -1.42
N PHE A 27 -12.38 1.97 -1.85
CA PHE A 27 -11.23 1.82 -2.74
C PHE A 27 -11.59 2.38 -4.12
N GLU A 28 -10.78 3.29 -4.59
CA GLU A 28 -10.88 3.84 -5.94
C GLU A 28 -9.54 3.69 -6.61
N THR A 29 -9.51 2.97 -7.73
CA THR A 29 -8.26 2.67 -8.44
C THR A 29 -7.54 3.95 -8.84
N THR A 30 -8.25 4.94 -9.36
CA THR A 30 -7.65 6.21 -9.78
C THR A 30 -7.01 6.93 -8.59
N THR A 31 -7.72 7.02 -7.47
CA THR A 31 -7.18 7.62 -6.25
C THR A 31 -5.96 6.85 -5.76
N PHE A 32 -6.04 5.52 -5.76
CA PHE A 32 -4.93 4.68 -5.34
C PHE A 32 -3.68 4.96 -6.18
N LEU A 33 -3.81 4.93 -7.50
CA LEU A 33 -2.65 5.07 -8.38
C LEU A 33 -2.10 6.49 -8.42
N LYS A 34 -2.95 7.50 -8.37
CA LYS A 34 -2.52 8.89 -8.55
C LYS A 34 -2.19 9.60 -7.24
N LYS A 35 -2.91 9.31 -6.16
CA LYS A 35 -2.76 10.04 -4.91
C LYS A 35 -2.05 9.24 -3.83
N VAL A 36 -2.31 7.95 -3.74
CA VAL A 36 -1.67 7.11 -2.72
C VAL A 36 -0.27 6.70 -3.18
N ILE A 37 -0.17 6.15 -4.38
CA ILE A 37 1.09 5.61 -4.91
C ILE A 37 1.93 6.70 -5.55
N SER A 38 1.37 7.55 -6.36
CA SER A 38 2.02 8.56 -7.19
C SER A 38 2.30 8.05 -8.60
N PRO A 39 2.02 8.88 -9.61
CA PRO A 39 2.29 8.50 -11.00
C PRO A 39 3.77 8.27 -11.31
N GLU A 40 4.67 8.72 -10.42
CA GLU A 40 6.11 8.55 -10.61
C GLU A 40 6.57 7.12 -10.35
N VAL A 41 5.76 6.33 -9.65
CA VAL A 41 6.08 4.93 -9.37
C VAL A 41 5.68 4.09 -10.57
N SER A 42 6.62 3.33 -11.12
CA SER A 42 6.31 2.49 -12.28
C SER A 42 5.36 1.36 -11.90
N GLU A 43 4.56 0.94 -12.87
CA GLU A 43 3.64 -0.17 -12.65
C GLU A 43 4.38 -1.45 -12.30
N ASP A 44 5.51 -1.70 -12.97
CA ASP A 44 6.30 -2.91 -12.71
C ASP A 44 6.80 -2.94 -11.27
N TYR A 45 7.29 -1.81 -10.76
CA TYR A 45 7.75 -1.74 -9.38
C TYR A 45 6.58 -1.93 -8.41
N LEU A 46 5.45 -1.30 -8.69
CA LEU A 46 4.26 -1.45 -7.84
C LEU A 46 3.81 -2.91 -7.79
N VAL A 47 3.77 -3.58 -8.94
CA VAL A 47 3.37 -5.00 -8.98
C VAL A 47 4.33 -5.85 -8.13
N ASP A 48 5.63 -5.59 -8.21
CA ASP A 48 6.60 -6.33 -7.40
C ASP A 48 6.38 -6.11 -5.90
N VAL A 49 6.12 -4.87 -5.50
CA VAL A 49 5.83 -4.55 -4.10
C VAL A 49 4.57 -5.30 -3.64
N LEU A 50 3.51 -5.27 -4.45
CA LEU A 50 2.27 -5.95 -4.10
C LEU A 50 2.46 -7.47 -4.01
N ARG A 51 3.28 -8.06 -4.90
CA ARG A 51 3.61 -9.48 -4.83
C ARG A 51 4.30 -9.82 -3.51
N PHE A 52 5.25 -8.99 -3.10
CA PHE A 52 5.94 -9.20 -1.82
C PHE A 52 4.98 -9.08 -0.65
N MET A 53 4.07 -8.12 -0.70
CA MET A 53 3.09 -7.95 0.37
C MET A 53 2.14 -9.17 0.47
N VAL A 54 1.75 -9.74 -0.68
CA VAL A 54 0.98 -10.98 -0.67
C VAL A 54 1.80 -12.13 -0.07
N ARG A 55 3.05 -12.24 -0.47
CA ARG A 55 3.95 -13.28 0.03
C ARG A 55 4.13 -13.18 1.55
N GLU A 56 4.23 -11.96 2.06
CA GLU A 56 4.39 -11.71 3.49
C GLU A 56 3.07 -11.82 4.26
N GLY A 57 1.97 -12.07 3.56
CA GLY A 57 0.67 -12.20 4.19
C GLY A 57 0.04 -10.91 4.66
N LEU A 58 0.49 -9.77 4.14
CA LEU A 58 -0.02 -8.47 4.57
C LEU A 58 -1.31 -8.07 3.85
N ILE A 59 -1.48 -8.54 2.62
CA ILE A 59 -2.67 -8.30 1.80
C ILE A 59 -3.10 -9.59 1.14
N GLU A 60 -4.34 -9.62 0.66
CA GLU A 60 -4.90 -10.76 -0.06
C GLU A 60 -5.83 -10.27 -1.17
N GLY A 61 -6.26 -11.17 -2.01
CA GLY A 61 -7.22 -10.90 -3.07
C GLY A 61 -6.61 -10.63 -4.43
N LEU A 62 -5.31 -10.43 -4.52
CA LEU A 62 -4.64 -10.20 -5.80
C LEU A 62 -4.12 -11.48 -6.40
N ALA A 63 -4.20 -11.58 -7.72
CA ALA A 63 -3.64 -12.69 -8.48
C ALA A 63 -2.64 -12.13 -9.49
N PHE A 64 -1.57 -12.86 -9.72
CA PHE A 64 -0.49 -12.44 -10.61
C PHE A 64 -0.24 -13.51 -11.67
N VAL A 65 0.14 -13.08 -12.87
CA VAL A 65 0.54 -13.97 -13.95
C VAL A 65 1.95 -13.61 -14.39
N ASN A 66 2.69 -14.62 -14.84
CA ASN A 66 4.01 -14.40 -15.39
C ASN A 66 3.83 -13.96 -16.85
N ALA A 67 4.20 -12.71 -17.14
CA ALA A 67 3.99 -12.14 -18.47
C ALA A 67 5.15 -12.48 -19.41
N TRP A 68 6.36 -12.06 -19.06
CA TRP A 68 7.56 -12.29 -19.88
C TRP A 68 8.75 -12.56 -18.96
N GLY A 69 9.42 -13.69 -19.16
CA GLY A 69 10.59 -14.02 -18.36
C GLY A 69 10.27 -14.02 -16.88
N ASN A 70 10.92 -13.12 -16.13
CA ASN A 70 10.70 -13.00 -14.69
C ASN A 70 9.70 -11.90 -14.32
N ASP A 71 9.10 -11.26 -15.31
CA ASP A 71 8.13 -10.20 -15.04
C ASP A 71 6.76 -10.75 -14.72
N TYR A 72 6.06 -10.03 -13.87
CA TYR A 72 4.71 -10.40 -13.48
C TYR A 72 3.76 -9.26 -13.79
N ALA A 73 2.51 -9.64 -14.06
CA ALA A 73 1.44 -8.68 -14.26
C ALA A 73 0.27 -9.03 -13.34
N LEU A 74 -0.49 -8.03 -12.96
CA LEU A 74 -1.69 -8.24 -12.18
C LEU A 74 -2.76 -8.90 -13.05
N ALA A 75 -3.33 -10.00 -12.58
CA ALA A 75 -4.33 -10.75 -13.33
C ALA A 75 -5.75 -10.27 -13.04
N ASN A 76 -5.96 -9.55 -11.96
CA ASN A 76 -7.26 -8.99 -11.61
C ASN A 76 -7.12 -7.50 -11.30
N ASP A 77 -8.04 -6.89 -10.58
CA ASP A 77 -8.05 -5.45 -10.35
C ASP A 77 -7.41 -5.09 -9.01
N TYR A 78 -6.79 -3.90 -8.95
CA TYR A 78 -6.27 -3.40 -7.67
C TYR A 78 -7.36 -3.35 -6.61
N ALA A 79 -8.60 -3.06 -7.02
CA ALA A 79 -9.72 -2.98 -6.08
C ALA A 79 -10.08 -4.32 -5.42
N ASP A 80 -9.54 -5.42 -5.93
CA ASP A 80 -9.78 -6.75 -5.35
C ASP A 80 -8.93 -7.03 -4.12
N MET A 81 -7.93 -6.21 -3.84
CA MET A 81 -7.07 -6.44 -2.68
C MET A 81 -7.70 -5.93 -1.39
N SER A 82 -7.34 -6.58 -0.31
CA SER A 82 -7.74 -6.16 1.02
C SER A 82 -6.61 -6.43 2.01
N ILE A 83 -6.63 -5.71 3.11
CA ILE A 83 -5.65 -5.91 4.18
C ILE A 83 -6.03 -7.17 4.97
N THR A 84 -5.02 -7.92 5.40
CA THR A 84 -5.23 -9.09 6.24
C THR A 84 -5.10 -8.71 7.72
N PRO A 85 -5.54 -9.58 8.65
CA PRO A 85 -5.25 -9.37 10.06
C PRO A 85 -3.77 -9.20 10.35
N GLN A 86 -2.91 -9.97 9.66
CA GLN A 86 -1.47 -9.82 9.80
C GLN A 86 -1.01 -8.45 9.28
N GLY A 87 -1.59 -7.98 8.18
CA GLY A 87 -1.29 -6.65 7.64
C GLY A 87 -1.69 -5.55 8.61
N ILE A 88 -2.84 -5.68 9.26
CA ILE A 88 -3.27 -4.72 10.27
C ILE A 88 -2.28 -4.66 11.42
N ARG A 89 -1.89 -5.82 11.95
CA ARG A 89 -0.91 -5.87 13.03
C ARG A 89 0.44 -5.31 12.62
N TYR A 90 0.87 -5.62 11.41
CA TYR A 90 2.12 -5.07 10.89
C TYR A 90 2.06 -3.54 10.82
N LEU A 91 0.98 -2.99 10.30
CA LEU A 91 0.80 -1.54 10.20
C LEU A 91 0.83 -0.87 11.57
N LEU A 92 0.18 -1.47 12.56
CA LEU A 92 0.03 -0.87 13.88
C LEU A 92 1.23 -1.09 14.80
N ASP A 93 1.91 -2.23 14.68
CA ASP A 93 2.91 -2.66 15.66
C ASP A 93 4.36 -2.62 15.17
N ASN A 94 4.58 -2.64 13.85
CA ASN A 94 5.92 -2.63 13.29
C ASN A 94 6.60 -1.29 13.53
N ASP A 95 7.84 -1.29 14.01
CA ASP A 95 8.55 -0.06 14.36
C ASP A 95 8.72 0.87 13.18
N LYS A 96 9.05 0.34 12.00
CA LYS A 96 9.22 1.17 10.82
C LYS A 96 7.90 1.81 10.40
N MET A 97 6.80 1.07 10.48
CA MET A 97 5.48 1.61 10.17
C MET A 97 5.10 2.72 11.15
N ARG A 98 5.40 2.54 12.43
CA ARG A 98 5.16 3.59 13.43
C ARG A 98 5.98 4.84 13.16
N GLN A 99 7.26 4.68 12.80
CA GLN A 99 8.11 5.81 12.46
C GLN A 99 7.55 6.57 11.27
N LEU A 100 7.10 5.86 10.24
CA LEU A 100 6.53 6.49 9.06
C LEU A 100 5.23 7.23 9.39
N LYS A 101 4.38 6.65 10.23
CA LYS A 101 3.16 7.31 10.68
C LYS A 101 3.50 8.62 11.40
N ASN A 102 4.46 8.59 12.31
CA ASN A 102 4.84 9.76 13.07
C ASN A 102 5.47 10.83 12.18
N THR A 103 6.26 10.42 11.19
CA THR A 103 6.85 11.34 10.23
C THR A 103 5.77 12.05 9.42
N VAL A 104 4.77 11.33 8.96
CA VAL A 104 3.66 11.90 8.20
C VAL A 104 2.88 12.88 9.08
N LEU A 105 2.55 12.49 10.31
CA LEU A 105 1.79 13.35 11.22
C LEU A 105 2.56 14.59 11.61
N ALA A 106 3.89 14.55 11.56
CA ALA A 106 4.72 15.70 11.91
C ALA A 106 4.78 16.76 10.81
N GLY A 107 4.28 16.46 9.60
CA GLY A 107 4.22 17.52 8.59
C GLY A 107 4.35 17.09 7.14
N ALA A 108 4.18 15.81 6.81
CA ALA A 108 4.17 15.44 5.41
C ALA A 108 2.94 16.03 4.72
N PRO A 109 3.10 16.64 3.55
CA PRO A 109 1.98 17.26 2.86
C PRO A 109 1.14 16.26 2.07
N GLY A 110 -0.07 16.67 1.72
CA GLY A 110 -0.87 16.03 0.70
C GLY A 110 -1.75 14.89 1.20
N ALA A 111 -2.09 14.02 0.26
CA ALA A 111 -3.10 12.99 0.49
C ALA A 111 -2.72 11.98 1.57
N ILE A 112 -1.41 11.71 1.73
CA ILE A 112 -0.99 10.74 2.74
C ILE A 112 -1.29 11.24 4.17
N PHE A 113 -1.13 12.53 4.41
CA PHE A 113 -1.46 13.11 5.71
C PHE A 113 -2.94 12.89 6.03
N ASP A 114 -3.80 13.16 5.07
CA ASP A 114 -5.24 12.98 5.24
C ASP A 114 -5.60 11.51 5.46
N LEU A 115 -4.96 10.61 4.73
CA LEU A 115 -5.18 9.18 4.91
C LEU A 115 -4.78 8.71 6.31
N VAL A 116 -3.64 9.16 6.80
CA VAL A 116 -3.18 8.78 8.13
C VAL A 116 -4.18 9.26 9.19
N LYS A 117 -4.70 10.46 9.04
CA LYS A 117 -5.69 10.99 9.96
C LYS A 117 -7.00 10.19 9.91
N LEU A 118 -7.38 9.69 8.75
CA LEU A 118 -8.57 8.84 8.64
C LEU A 118 -8.33 7.44 9.20
N ALA A 119 -7.12 6.91 9.05
CA ALA A 119 -6.82 5.54 9.46
C ALA A 119 -6.61 5.40 10.97
N PHE A 120 -6.07 6.42 11.60
CA PHE A 120 -5.63 6.31 13.01
C PHE A 120 -6.30 7.29 13.97
#